data_de77e4c9a8587c44977c75fa977e8734
#
_entry.id   de77e4c9a8587c44977c75fa977e8734
#
_cell.length_a   1.000
_cell.length_b   1.000
_cell.length_c   1.000
_cell.angle_alpha   90.00
_cell.angle_beta   90.00
_cell.angle_gamma   90.00
#
_symmetry.space_group_name_H-M   'P 1'
#
loop_
_entity.id
_entity.type
_entity.pdbx_description
1 polymer ?
#
loop_
_entity_poly.entity_id
_entity_poly.type
_entity_poly.pdbx_seq_one_letter_code
_entity_poly.pdbx_strand_id
1 'polypeptide(L)'
;MTQSNKQSYNYPQMTTILFWCGLVVLSSMYVTIPLATVLSDSFHKSMTQVASLASSYSICYAVGCLLYGPFSDRYGRKVFLVGSLSLLTVLTFAIGFVDNFYILLILRGLQGLISAAFAPISLVYAGEMFPPEKRLTAVGFVSSGLLMAGVVGQVYSGLVNELWGWQAIFFQLGILYFLTLVLIIVFLPKDEMTRPHVHMLDAFKKMTLLGKQPQLLLAFCITFSLLFSLVGMYTILGSYLSNQFGLTEKEILFVRAVGIIGMLLSLFAGRLAQRLGTTMILKIGLALAAAGLFGIGASPSLPLIIFFSIIFVLGIATANPIVISVVSQLAGHARGSAVSFNAFILFVGASTGPILALTLNETGIYQLSFSVLGCILMVAVFLSFFIKMTSSAQVKVKPSN
;
A
#
# COMPACT_ATOMS: atom_id res chain seq x y z
N MET A 1 -43.65 3.83 -10.00
CA MET A 1 -42.75 5.01 -10.04
C MET A 1 -42.22 5.25 -8.64
N THR A 2 -41.13 4.57 -8.26
CA THR A 2 -40.45 4.78 -6.99
C THR A 2 -39.24 5.68 -7.27
N GLN A 3 -39.37 6.97 -6.93
CA GLN A 3 -38.25 7.91 -6.94
C GLN A 3 -37.22 7.38 -5.95
N SER A 4 -36.16 6.80 -6.49
CA SER A 4 -34.92 6.52 -5.73
C SER A 4 -34.40 7.85 -5.21
N ASN A 5 -34.53 8.07 -3.92
CA ASN A 5 -33.97 9.18 -3.20
C ASN A 5 -32.43 9.10 -3.36
N LYS A 6 -31.86 9.73 -4.41
CA LYS A 6 -30.42 9.83 -4.63
C LYS A 6 -29.87 10.69 -3.49
N GLN A 7 -29.48 10.05 -2.38
CA GLN A 7 -28.68 10.73 -1.39
C GLN A 7 -27.44 11.30 -2.08
N SER A 8 -27.33 12.62 -2.06
CA SER A 8 -26.18 13.33 -2.60
C SER A 8 -24.97 13.10 -1.71
N TYR A 9 -24.14 12.10 -2.04
CA TYR A 9 -22.92 11.83 -1.31
C TYR A 9 -21.85 12.89 -1.58
N ASN A 10 -21.18 13.35 -0.53
CA ASN A 10 -20.03 14.23 -0.66
C ASN A 10 -18.77 13.43 -1.03
N TYR A 11 -18.59 13.11 -2.30
CA TYR A 11 -17.48 12.31 -2.81
C TYR A 11 -16.09 12.88 -2.48
N PRO A 12 -15.83 14.20 -2.55
CA PRO A 12 -14.56 14.77 -2.11
C PRO A 12 -14.25 14.46 -0.65
N GLN A 13 -15.21 14.63 0.25
CA GLN A 13 -15.08 14.33 1.66
C GLN A 13 -14.80 12.84 1.91
N MET A 14 -15.54 11.96 1.26
CA MET A 14 -15.30 10.51 1.34
C MET A 14 -13.88 10.14 0.88
N THR A 15 -13.42 10.73 -0.22
CA THR A 15 -12.07 10.51 -0.76
C THR A 15 -11.01 10.94 0.22
N THR A 16 -11.16 12.14 0.82
CA THR A 16 -10.22 12.68 1.82
C THR A 16 -10.16 11.80 3.07
N ILE A 17 -11.32 11.33 3.57
CA ILE A 17 -11.36 10.44 4.74
C ILE A 17 -10.67 9.10 4.43
N LEU A 18 -10.95 8.49 3.28
CA LEU A 18 -10.33 7.23 2.90
C LEU A 18 -8.82 7.38 2.68
N PHE A 19 -8.36 8.49 2.09
CA PHE A 19 -6.93 8.82 1.98
C PHE A 19 -6.29 8.93 3.37
N TRP A 20 -6.88 9.74 4.28
CA TRP A 20 -6.41 9.91 5.65
C TRP A 20 -6.34 8.58 6.40
N CYS A 21 -7.39 7.77 6.29
CA CYS A 21 -7.42 6.45 6.92
C CYS A 21 -6.30 5.54 6.38
N GLY A 22 -6.08 5.54 5.06
CA GLY A 22 -4.99 4.79 4.44
C GLY A 22 -3.64 5.22 4.97
N LEU A 23 -3.41 6.54 5.06
CA LEU A 23 -2.19 7.13 5.58
C LEU A 23 -1.95 6.72 7.04
N VAL A 24 -2.93 6.93 7.92
CA VAL A 24 -2.78 6.72 9.37
C VAL A 24 -2.68 5.23 9.71
N VAL A 25 -3.56 4.40 9.13
CA VAL A 25 -3.58 2.95 9.45
C VAL A 25 -2.30 2.27 9.01
N LEU A 26 -1.85 2.54 7.78
CA LEU A 26 -0.66 1.87 7.26
C LEU A 26 0.65 2.46 7.80
N SER A 27 0.66 3.69 8.33
CA SER A 27 1.84 4.28 8.97
C SER A 27 2.37 3.40 10.10
N SER A 28 1.49 2.70 10.85
CA SER A 28 1.92 1.81 11.92
C SER A 28 2.82 0.65 11.48
N MET A 29 2.77 0.26 10.21
CA MET A 29 3.67 -0.75 9.64
C MET A 29 5.13 -0.30 9.69
N TYR A 30 5.36 0.99 9.52
CA TYR A 30 6.69 1.57 9.30
C TYR A 30 7.30 2.25 10.52
N VAL A 31 6.53 2.44 11.61
CA VAL A 31 6.99 3.19 12.80
C VAL A 31 8.17 2.54 13.53
N THR A 32 8.35 1.23 13.44
CA THR A 32 9.45 0.52 14.13
C THR A 32 10.78 0.58 13.36
N ILE A 33 10.78 1.01 12.09
CA ILE A 33 11.99 1.04 11.27
C ILE A 33 13.04 2.02 11.83
N PRO A 34 12.73 3.31 12.08
CA PRO A 34 13.70 4.25 12.64
C PRO A 34 13.95 4.04 14.14
N LEU A 35 13.22 3.15 14.80
CA LEU A 35 13.36 2.86 16.22
C LEU A 35 14.26 1.66 16.49
N ALA A 36 14.91 1.08 15.47
CA ALA A 36 15.63 -0.18 15.61
C ALA A 36 16.71 -0.13 16.70
N THR A 37 17.52 0.94 16.77
CA THR A 37 18.53 1.16 17.80
C THR A 37 17.91 1.36 19.17
N VAL A 38 16.91 2.23 19.28
CA VAL A 38 16.23 2.53 20.56
C VAL A 38 15.57 1.29 21.16
N LEU A 39 14.90 0.49 20.32
CA LEU A 39 14.26 -0.76 20.77
C LEU A 39 15.30 -1.84 21.10
N SER A 40 16.44 -1.88 20.39
CA SER A 40 17.58 -2.77 20.71
C SER A 40 18.10 -2.49 22.13
N ASP A 41 18.30 -1.24 22.44
CA ASP A 41 18.79 -0.81 23.76
C ASP A 41 17.75 -1.02 24.86
N SER A 42 16.48 -0.63 24.60
CA SER A 42 15.39 -0.73 25.57
C SER A 42 15.07 -2.17 25.98
N PHE A 43 15.15 -3.13 25.05
CA PHE A 43 14.81 -4.53 25.30
C PHE A 43 16.04 -5.45 25.42
N HIS A 44 17.25 -4.90 25.31
CA HIS A 44 18.52 -5.67 25.31
C HIS A 44 18.50 -6.82 24.27
N LYS A 45 18.06 -6.51 23.04
CA LYS A 45 17.93 -7.46 21.92
C LYS A 45 18.81 -7.05 20.74
N SER A 46 19.24 -8.04 19.95
CA SER A 46 20.02 -7.76 18.74
C SER A 46 19.16 -7.02 17.70
N MET A 47 19.79 -6.25 16.80
CA MET A 47 19.13 -5.55 15.70
C MET A 47 18.30 -6.52 14.83
N THR A 48 18.79 -7.73 14.60
CA THR A 48 18.05 -8.78 13.86
C THR A 48 16.77 -9.19 14.58
N GLN A 49 16.83 -9.33 15.93
CA GLN A 49 15.63 -9.62 16.72
C GLN A 49 14.63 -8.45 16.68
N VAL A 50 15.10 -7.21 16.79
CA VAL A 50 14.23 -6.03 16.70
C VAL A 50 13.58 -5.90 15.32
N ALA A 51 14.30 -6.22 14.25
CA ALA A 51 13.73 -6.25 12.89
C ALA A 51 12.56 -7.22 12.77
N SER A 52 12.48 -8.26 13.60
CA SER A 52 11.34 -9.19 13.61
C SER A 52 10.00 -8.52 14.00
N LEU A 53 10.01 -7.37 14.68
CA LEU A 53 8.81 -6.60 15.00
C LEU A 53 8.12 -6.08 13.73
N ALA A 54 8.89 -5.59 12.76
CA ALA A 54 8.38 -5.15 11.47
C ALA A 54 7.95 -6.36 10.62
N SER A 55 8.72 -7.45 10.64
CA SER A 55 8.42 -8.68 9.91
C SER A 55 7.14 -9.35 10.43
N SER A 56 6.97 -9.43 11.75
CA SER A 56 5.75 -9.98 12.37
C SER A 56 4.50 -9.20 11.94
N TYR A 57 4.57 -7.87 11.96
CA TYR A 57 3.48 -7.03 11.45
C TYR A 57 3.21 -7.33 9.98
N SER A 58 4.22 -7.30 9.12
CA SER A 58 4.09 -7.42 7.67
C SER A 58 3.54 -8.78 7.22
N ILE A 59 4.02 -9.88 7.85
CA ILE A 59 3.54 -11.23 7.54
C ILE A 59 2.07 -11.38 7.95
N CYS A 60 1.72 -10.96 9.18
CA CYS A 60 0.34 -11.03 9.65
C CYS A 60 -0.58 -10.10 8.84
N TYR A 61 -0.09 -8.95 8.40
CA TYR A 61 -0.79 -8.05 7.50
C TYR A 61 -1.08 -8.73 6.14
N ALA A 62 -0.09 -9.37 5.53
CA ALA A 62 -0.28 -10.10 4.27
C ALA A 62 -1.36 -11.20 4.42
N VAL A 63 -1.28 -12.01 5.49
CA VAL A 63 -2.30 -13.02 5.79
C VAL A 63 -3.68 -12.39 5.98
N GLY A 64 -3.76 -11.28 6.73
CA GLY A 64 -5.01 -10.55 6.93
C GLY A 64 -5.65 -10.07 5.63
N CYS A 65 -4.86 -9.62 4.66
CA CYS A 65 -5.37 -9.20 3.34
C CYS A 65 -6.13 -10.32 2.62
N LEU A 66 -5.71 -11.58 2.78
CA LEU A 66 -6.44 -12.72 2.20
C LEU A 66 -7.77 -12.97 2.90
N LEU A 67 -7.82 -12.80 4.22
CA LEU A 67 -8.98 -13.12 5.03
C LEU A 67 -10.10 -12.07 4.87
N TYR A 68 -9.75 -10.78 4.93
CA TYR A 68 -10.74 -9.72 5.09
C TYR A 68 -11.56 -9.38 3.84
N GLY A 69 -11.10 -9.73 2.64
CA GLY A 69 -11.90 -9.59 1.43
C GLY A 69 -13.24 -10.32 1.52
N PRO A 70 -13.21 -11.66 1.68
CA PRO A 70 -14.44 -12.47 1.83
C PRO A 70 -15.29 -12.09 3.03
N PHE A 71 -14.66 -11.77 4.17
CA PHE A 71 -15.41 -11.35 5.37
C PHE A 71 -16.19 -10.06 5.14
N SER A 72 -15.54 -9.05 4.52
CA SER A 72 -16.19 -7.78 4.26
C SER A 72 -17.29 -7.87 3.21
N ASP A 73 -17.18 -8.85 2.29
CA ASP A 73 -18.25 -9.16 1.34
C ASP A 73 -19.53 -9.66 2.02
N ARG A 74 -19.38 -10.33 3.16
CA ARG A 74 -20.50 -10.89 3.91
C ARG A 74 -21.16 -9.89 4.86
N TYR A 75 -20.36 -9.15 5.64
CA TYR A 75 -20.85 -8.33 6.76
C TYR A 75 -20.99 -6.84 6.43
N GLY A 76 -20.54 -6.42 5.24
CA GLY A 76 -20.55 -5.03 4.82
C GLY A 76 -19.20 -4.33 5.05
N ARG A 77 -18.85 -3.43 4.12
CA ARG A 77 -17.54 -2.75 4.12
C ARG A 77 -17.37 -1.81 5.31
N LYS A 78 -18.37 -0.92 5.53
CA LYS A 78 -18.31 0.06 6.63
C LYS A 78 -18.25 -0.61 8.00
N VAL A 79 -19.06 -1.66 8.22
CA VAL A 79 -19.08 -2.38 9.51
C VAL A 79 -17.72 -2.98 9.82
N PHE A 80 -17.06 -3.55 8.80
CA PHE A 80 -15.75 -4.14 8.95
C PHE A 80 -14.66 -3.08 9.21
N LEU A 81 -14.69 -1.94 8.52
CA LEU A 81 -13.78 -0.82 8.76
C LEU A 81 -13.91 -0.26 10.18
N VAL A 82 -15.15 -0.10 10.66
CA VAL A 82 -15.43 0.37 12.03
C VAL A 82 -14.91 -0.65 13.07
N GLY A 83 -15.25 -1.93 12.90
CA GLY A 83 -14.83 -2.99 13.83
C GLY A 83 -13.31 -3.14 13.89
N SER A 84 -12.63 -3.14 12.75
CA SER A 84 -11.17 -3.25 12.70
C SER A 84 -10.48 -2.03 13.32
N LEU A 85 -10.96 -0.81 13.06
CA LEU A 85 -10.40 0.40 13.69
C LEU A 85 -10.64 0.45 15.19
N SER A 86 -11.81 0.01 15.68
CA SER A 86 -12.07 -0.08 17.11
C SER A 86 -11.07 -1.00 17.81
N LEU A 87 -10.87 -2.20 17.24
CA LEU A 87 -9.93 -3.17 17.77
C LEU A 87 -8.48 -2.70 17.65
N LEU A 88 -8.13 -2.06 16.53
CA LEU A 88 -6.81 -1.50 16.29
C LEU A 88 -6.49 -0.37 17.29
N THR A 89 -7.46 0.46 17.62
CA THR A 89 -7.32 1.52 18.62
C THR A 89 -6.93 0.93 19.99
N VAL A 90 -7.72 -0.03 20.49
CA VAL A 90 -7.47 -0.67 21.79
C VAL A 90 -6.11 -1.37 21.81
N LEU A 91 -5.81 -2.14 20.77
CA LEU A 91 -4.55 -2.89 20.66
C LEU A 91 -3.34 -1.94 20.61
N THR A 92 -3.45 -0.83 19.88
CA THR A 92 -2.35 0.12 19.74
C THR A 92 -2.07 0.84 21.04
N PHE A 93 -3.10 1.21 21.81
CA PHE A 93 -2.90 1.71 23.18
C PHE A 93 -2.23 0.68 24.08
N ALA A 94 -2.64 -0.60 23.99
CA ALA A 94 -2.02 -1.67 24.77
C ALA A 94 -0.53 -1.82 24.49
N ILE A 95 -0.09 -1.64 23.23
CA ILE A 95 1.34 -1.69 22.86
C ILE A 95 2.15 -0.63 23.60
N GLY A 96 1.60 0.55 23.84
CA GLY A 96 2.29 1.63 24.56
C GLY A 96 2.65 1.32 26.03
N PHE A 97 2.04 0.29 26.63
CA PHE A 97 2.30 -0.15 28.00
C PHE A 97 3.20 -1.38 28.12
N VAL A 98 3.75 -1.85 27.00
CA VAL A 98 4.47 -3.15 26.98
C VAL A 98 5.94 -2.97 27.30
N ASP A 99 6.41 -3.72 28.30
CA ASP A 99 7.82 -3.77 28.73
C ASP A 99 8.50 -5.12 28.35
N ASN A 100 7.78 -6.03 27.71
CA ASN A 100 8.32 -7.33 27.28
C ASN A 100 8.38 -7.44 25.77
N PHE A 101 9.58 -7.74 25.23
CA PHE A 101 9.82 -7.85 23.80
C PHE A 101 8.91 -8.87 23.08
N TYR A 102 8.71 -10.05 23.69
CA TYR A 102 7.89 -11.11 23.05
C TYR A 102 6.42 -10.76 23.03
N ILE A 103 5.93 -10.07 24.07
CA ILE A 103 4.56 -9.54 24.08
C ILE A 103 4.43 -8.46 22.99
N LEU A 104 5.40 -7.56 22.88
CA LEU A 104 5.43 -6.56 21.81
C LEU A 104 5.42 -7.22 20.42
N LEU A 105 6.19 -8.28 20.21
CA LEU A 105 6.24 -9.04 18.97
C LEU A 105 4.87 -9.62 18.59
N ILE A 106 4.18 -10.24 19.53
CA ILE A 106 2.84 -10.81 19.34
C ILE A 106 1.83 -9.70 19.04
N LEU A 107 1.83 -8.62 19.82
CA LEU A 107 0.90 -7.51 19.63
C LEU A 107 1.15 -6.80 18.29
N ARG A 108 2.40 -6.69 17.84
CA ARG A 108 2.73 -6.19 16.50
C ARG A 108 2.17 -7.09 15.39
N GLY A 109 2.25 -8.41 15.53
CA GLY A 109 1.62 -9.35 14.61
C GLY A 109 0.08 -9.18 14.57
N LEU A 110 -0.56 -9.10 15.73
CA LEU A 110 -2.00 -8.85 15.83
C LEU A 110 -2.40 -7.49 15.25
N GLN A 111 -1.59 -6.44 15.50
CA GLN A 111 -1.79 -5.12 14.91
C GLN A 111 -1.71 -5.18 13.38
N GLY A 112 -0.73 -5.90 12.83
CA GLY A 112 -0.61 -6.15 11.39
C GLY A 112 -1.83 -6.89 10.83
N LEU A 113 -2.26 -7.96 11.49
CA LEU A 113 -3.44 -8.71 11.08
C LEU A 113 -4.68 -7.82 11.02
N ILE A 114 -4.96 -7.04 12.05
CA ILE A 114 -6.18 -6.20 12.14
C ILE A 114 -6.12 -5.05 11.15
N SER A 115 -4.98 -4.38 11.01
CA SER A 115 -4.82 -3.24 10.09
C SER A 115 -4.94 -3.65 8.62
N ALA A 116 -4.69 -4.92 8.29
CA ALA A 116 -4.85 -5.46 6.94
C ALA A 116 -6.29 -5.41 6.42
N ALA A 117 -7.27 -5.26 7.30
CA ALA A 117 -8.66 -5.05 6.90
C ALA A 117 -8.84 -3.77 6.08
N PHE A 118 -8.03 -2.73 6.35
CA PHE A 118 -8.28 -1.42 5.76
C PHE A 118 -7.96 -1.36 4.26
N ALA A 119 -6.76 -1.75 3.82
CA ALA A 119 -6.31 -1.52 2.44
C ALA A 119 -7.24 -2.16 1.38
N PRO A 120 -7.51 -3.48 1.38
CA PRO A 120 -8.39 -4.08 0.38
C PRO A 120 -9.82 -3.58 0.48
N ILE A 121 -10.36 -3.40 1.71
CA ILE A 121 -11.76 -3.00 1.90
C ILE A 121 -11.98 -1.56 1.45
N SER A 122 -11.09 -0.63 1.77
CA SER A 122 -11.22 0.77 1.37
C SER A 122 -11.15 0.95 -0.16
N LEU A 123 -10.28 0.19 -0.82
CA LEU A 123 -10.16 0.22 -2.29
C LEU A 123 -11.41 -0.34 -2.97
N VAL A 124 -11.97 -1.44 -2.44
CA VAL A 124 -13.23 -2.00 -2.95
C VAL A 124 -14.40 -1.08 -2.64
N TYR A 125 -14.47 -0.51 -1.44
CA TYR A 125 -15.48 0.48 -1.06
C TYR A 125 -15.47 1.69 -2.01
N ALA A 126 -14.28 2.23 -2.32
CA ALA A 126 -14.14 3.29 -3.31
C ALA A 126 -14.62 2.85 -4.71
N GLY A 127 -14.32 1.61 -5.11
CA GLY A 127 -14.77 1.05 -6.38
C GLY A 127 -16.28 0.81 -6.47
N GLU A 128 -16.96 0.56 -5.37
CA GLU A 128 -18.40 0.27 -5.30
C GLU A 128 -19.24 1.53 -5.09
N MET A 129 -18.82 2.43 -4.18
CA MET A 129 -19.61 3.60 -3.76
C MET A 129 -19.46 4.82 -4.65
N PHE A 130 -18.40 4.87 -5.47
CA PHE A 130 -18.16 6.01 -6.36
C PHE A 130 -18.70 5.77 -7.77
N PRO A 131 -19.25 6.82 -8.44
CA PRO A 131 -19.67 6.73 -9.83
C PRO A 131 -18.48 6.41 -10.75
N PRO A 132 -18.70 5.75 -11.90
CA PRO A 132 -17.63 5.26 -12.78
C PRO A 132 -16.56 6.31 -13.10
N GLU A 133 -16.96 7.57 -13.30
CA GLU A 133 -16.08 8.68 -13.69
C GLU A 133 -15.12 9.10 -12.56
N LYS A 134 -15.49 8.83 -11.30
CA LYS A 134 -14.72 9.21 -10.11
C LYS A 134 -13.96 8.04 -9.46
N ARG A 135 -14.27 6.80 -9.82
CA ARG A 135 -13.69 5.58 -9.20
C ARG A 135 -12.16 5.55 -9.26
N LEU A 136 -11.62 5.75 -10.45
CA LEU A 136 -10.18 5.68 -10.65
C LEU A 136 -9.43 6.76 -9.85
N THR A 137 -9.99 7.96 -9.80
CA THR A 137 -9.45 9.05 -8.98
C THR A 137 -9.53 8.71 -7.48
N ALA A 138 -10.66 8.21 -7.00
CA ALA A 138 -10.83 7.82 -5.59
C ALA A 138 -9.85 6.69 -5.20
N VAL A 139 -9.73 5.64 -6.01
CA VAL A 139 -8.77 4.55 -5.82
C VAL A 139 -7.33 5.09 -5.83
N GLY A 140 -7.03 6.04 -6.72
CA GLY A 140 -5.72 6.71 -6.78
C GLY A 140 -5.39 7.44 -5.48
N PHE A 141 -6.32 8.23 -4.94
CA PHE A 141 -6.13 8.94 -3.66
C PHE A 141 -5.92 7.96 -2.49
N VAL A 142 -6.76 6.92 -2.37
CA VAL A 142 -6.61 5.90 -1.32
C VAL A 142 -5.26 5.21 -1.42
N SER A 143 -4.87 4.78 -2.63
CA SER A 143 -3.56 4.15 -2.87
C SER A 143 -2.40 5.07 -2.55
N SER A 144 -2.51 6.37 -2.86
CA SER A 144 -1.46 7.34 -2.52
C SER A 144 -1.33 7.51 -1.00
N GLY A 145 -2.44 7.53 -0.25
CA GLY A 145 -2.41 7.54 1.21
C GLY A 145 -1.68 6.32 1.78
N LEU A 146 -1.98 5.13 1.24
CA LEU A 146 -1.31 3.89 1.63
C LEU A 146 0.21 3.92 1.35
N LEU A 147 0.63 4.46 0.21
CA LEU A 147 2.06 4.57 -0.15
C LEU A 147 2.79 5.63 0.68
N MET A 148 2.15 6.80 0.87
CA MET A 148 2.72 7.88 1.68
C MET A 148 2.95 7.47 3.14
N ALA A 149 2.16 6.54 3.65
CA ALA A 149 2.31 5.99 5.00
C ALA A 149 3.72 5.44 5.25
N GLY A 150 4.39 4.92 4.23
CA GLY A 150 5.74 4.39 4.32
C GLY A 150 6.79 5.45 4.71
N VAL A 151 6.63 6.67 4.25
CA VAL A 151 7.52 7.79 4.60
C VAL A 151 6.99 8.53 5.83
N VAL A 152 5.70 8.88 5.83
CA VAL A 152 5.06 9.64 6.93
C VAL A 152 5.19 8.89 8.24
N GLY A 153 4.98 7.57 8.25
CA GLY A 153 5.12 6.75 9.47
C GLY A 153 6.53 6.76 10.04
N GLN A 154 7.56 6.72 9.20
CA GLN A 154 8.95 6.78 9.64
C GLN A 154 9.33 8.16 10.18
N VAL A 155 8.98 9.24 9.46
CA VAL A 155 9.25 10.62 9.89
C VAL A 155 8.52 10.91 11.20
N TYR A 156 7.24 10.56 11.26
CA TYR A 156 6.42 10.71 12.47
C TYR A 156 7.05 9.99 13.67
N SER A 157 7.41 8.72 13.53
CA SER A 157 7.95 7.94 14.63
C SER A 157 9.33 8.44 15.08
N GLY A 158 10.18 8.88 14.16
CA GLY A 158 11.47 9.49 14.49
C GLY A 158 11.31 10.76 15.32
N LEU A 159 10.43 11.68 14.89
CA LEU A 159 10.16 12.93 15.59
C LEU A 159 9.53 12.71 16.97
N VAL A 160 8.52 11.83 17.05
CA VAL A 160 7.84 11.56 18.33
C VAL A 160 8.78 10.88 19.31
N ASN A 161 9.62 9.94 18.85
CA ASN A 161 10.59 9.28 19.70
C ASN A 161 11.63 10.25 20.28
N GLU A 162 12.08 11.21 19.50
CA GLU A 162 13.04 12.23 19.97
C GLU A 162 12.46 13.11 21.08
N LEU A 163 11.15 13.40 21.03
CA LEU A 163 10.49 14.31 21.98
C LEU A 163 9.92 13.60 23.23
N TRP A 164 9.37 12.40 23.07
CA TRP A 164 8.56 11.75 24.12
C TRP A 164 8.85 10.26 24.31
N GLY A 165 9.80 9.70 23.57
CA GLY A 165 10.13 8.27 23.61
C GLY A 165 9.21 7.40 22.73
N TRP A 166 9.61 6.14 22.56
CA TRP A 166 8.97 5.22 21.60
C TRP A 166 7.53 4.82 22.00
N GLN A 167 7.20 4.73 23.29
CA GLN A 167 5.86 4.39 23.78
C GLN A 167 4.83 5.45 23.34
N ALA A 168 5.23 6.73 23.35
CA ALA A 168 4.37 7.84 22.96
C ALA A 168 3.86 7.73 21.52
N ILE A 169 4.61 7.08 20.64
CA ILE A 169 4.21 6.81 19.25
C ILE A 169 2.91 5.99 19.22
N PHE A 170 2.85 4.94 20.03
CA PHE A 170 1.67 4.06 20.06
C PHE A 170 0.48 4.71 20.74
N PHE A 171 0.69 5.51 21.79
CA PHE A 171 -0.38 6.29 22.42
C PHE A 171 -0.98 7.31 21.44
N GLN A 172 -0.14 8.08 20.74
CA GLN A 172 -0.60 9.05 19.76
C GLN A 172 -1.28 8.38 18.56
N LEU A 173 -0.74 7.26 18.04
CA LEU A 173 -1.41 6.48 16.99
C LEU A 173 -2.77 5.95 17.46
N GLY A 174 -2.88 5.50 18.70
CA GLY A 174 -4.15 5.07 19.29
C GLY A 174 -5.19 6.19 19.28
N ILE A 175 -4.78 7.42 19.65
CA ILE A 175 -5.64 8.62 19.57
C ILE A 175 -6.03 8.90 18.10
N LEU A 176 -5.08 8.85 17.18
CA LEU A 176 -5.35 9.06 15.75
C LEU A 176 -6.33 8.01 15.19
N TYR A 177 -6.20 6.74 15.58
CA TYR A 177 -7.16 5.69 15.19
C TYR A 177 -8.54 5.93 15.76
N PHE A 178 -8.64 6.36 17.01
CA PHE A 178 -9.93 6.73 17.63
C PHE A 178 -10.60 7.89 16.89
N LEU A 179 -9.85 8.95 16.57
CA LEU A 179 -10.37 10.07 15.77
C LEU A 179 -10.79 9.63 14.37
N THR A 180 -9.99 8.76 13.73
CA THR A 180 -10.30 8.18 12.42
C THR A 180 -11.56 7.32 12.48
N LEU A 181 -11.75 6.55 13.54
CA LEU A 181 -12.95 5.75 13.79
C LEU A 181 -14.20 6.64 13.83
N VAL A 182 -14.14 7.75 14.58
CA VAL A 182 -15.24 8.73 14.66
C VAL A 182 -15.54 9.31 13.27
N LEU A 183 -14.52 9.69 12.51
CA LEU A 183 -14.70 10.19 11.14
C LEU A 183 -15.40 9.17 10.23
N ILE A 184 -15.03 7.91 10.30
CA ILE A 184 -15.68 6.85 9.49
C ILE A 184 -17.14 6.65 9.92
N ILE A 185 -17.40 6.60 11.21
CA ILE A 185 -18.77 6.40 11.72
C ILE A 185 -19.69 7.52 11.24
N VAL A 186 -19.24 8.77 11.35
CA VAL A 186 -20.06 9.96 11.08
C VAL A 186 -20.23 10.22 9.59
N PHE A 187 -19.15 10.14 8.83
CA PHE A 187 -19.14 10.68 7.45
C PHE A 187 -19.15 9.63 6.34
N LEU A 188 -18.76 8.38 6.59
CA LEU A 188 -18.87 7.36 5.56
C LEU A 188 -20.28 6.77 5.53
N PRO A 189 -20.98 6.76 4.37
CA PRO A 189 -22.27 6.10 4.24
C PRO A 189 -22.16 4.58 4.40
N LYS A 190 -23.25 3.94 4.83
CA LYS A 190 -23.34 2.47 4.82
C LYS A 190 -23.40 1.98 3.38
N ASP A 191 -22.78 0.86 3.12
CA ASP A 191 -22.91 0.15 1.87
C ASP A 191 -24.23 -0.63 1.86
N GLU A 192 -25.14 -0.23 0.96
CA GLU A 192 -26.52 -0.80 0.86
C GLU A 192 -26.59 -2.05 -0.03
N MET A 193 -25.45 -2.57 -0.50
CA MET A 193 -25.47 -3.71 -1.40
C MET A 193 -25.91 -4.99 -0.67
N THR A 194 -27.06 -5.55 -1.05
CA THR A 194 -27.46 -6.93 -0.77
C THR A 194 -26.49 -7.88 -1.44
N ARG A 195 -25.67 -8.55 -0.64
CA ARG A 195 -24.63 -9.45 -1.15
C ARG A 195 -25.11 -10.90 -0.97
N PRO A 196 -24.96 -11.76 -1.99
CA PRO A 196 -25.29 -13.16 -1.86
C PRO A 196 -24.38 -13.78 -0.79
N HIS A 197 -24.93 -14.68 0.02
CA HIS A 197 -24.18 -15.47 0.99
C HIS A 197 -23.14 -16.32 0.27
N VAL A 198 -21.91 -15.84 0.22
CA VAL A 198 -20.78 -16.59 -0.31
C VAL A 198 -20.17 -17.39 0.84
N HIS A 199 -20.11 -18.71 0.71
CA HIS A 199 -19.35 -19.55 1.64
C HIS A 199 -17.87 -19.15 1.60
N MET A 200 -17.23 -18.98 2.76
CA MET A 200 -15.83 -18.55 2.85
C MET A 200 -14.88 -19.47 2.08
N LEU A 201 -15.10 -20.78 2.16
CA LEU A 201 -14.32 -21.77 1.40
C LEU A 201 -14.42 -21.55 -0.12
N ASP A 202 -15.57 -21.15 -0.63
CA ASP A 202 -15.77 -20.83 -2.04
C ASP A 202 -15.01 -19.55 -2.43
N ALA A 203 -14.90 -18.60 -1.52
CA ALA A 203 -14.12 -17.39 -1.76
C ALA A 203 -12.61 -17.70 -1.88
N PHE A 204 -12.06 -18.54 -0.99
CA PHE A 204 -10.66 -19.00 -1.10
C PHE A 204 -10.43 -19.84 -2.37
N LYS A 205 -11.37 -20.75 -2.69
CA LYS A 205 -11.31 -21.51 -3.94
C LYS A 205 -11.35 -20.59 -5.17
N LYS A 206 -12.16 -19.53 -5.13
CA LYS A 206 -12.17 -18.49 -6.18
C LYS A 206 -10.83 -17.75 -6.27
N MET A 207 -10.20 -17.40 -5.15
CA MET A 207 -8.87 -16.76 -5.15
C MET A 207 -7.81 -17.63 -5.84
N THR A 208 -7.77 -18.93 -5.54
CA THR A 208 -6.82 -19.84 -6.20
C THR A 208 -7.11 -20.01 -7.70
N LEU A 209 -8.38 -19.97 -8.11
CA LEU A 209 -8.77 -19.99 -9.52
C LEU A 209 -8.41 -18.69 -10.24
N LEU A 210 -8.51 -17.52 -9.56
CA LEU A 210 -8.08 -16.24 -10.11
C LEU A 210 -6.58 -16.24 -10.42
N GLY A 211 -5.76 -16.85 -9.57
CA GLY A 211 -4.32 -17.01 -9.80
C GLY A 211 -3.96 -17.86 -11.01
N LYS A 212 -4.91 -18.65 -11.57
CA LYS A 212 -4.72 -19.45 -12.78
C LYS A 212 -5.11 -18.71 -14.07
N GLN A 213 -5.75 -17.56 -13.99
CA GLN A 213 -6.13 -16.76 -15.15
C GLN A 213 -4.91 -16.00 -15.69
N PRO A 214 -4.46 -16.22 -16.95
CA PRO A 214 -3.20 -15.65 -17.44
C PRO A 214 -3.14 -14.12 -17.33
N GLN A 215 -4.24 -13.42 -17.62
CA GLN A 215 -4.28 -11.96 -17.56
C GLN A 215 -4.15 -11.42 -16.11
N LEU A 216 -4.78 -12.10 -15.14
CA LEU A 216 -4.65 -11.76 -13.72
C LEU A 216 -3.26 -12.12 -13.20
N LEU A 217 -2.69 -13.25 -13.62
CA LEU A 217 -1.33 -13.65 -13.24
C LEU A 217 -0.31 -12.59 -13.68
N LEU A 218 -0.42 -12.07 -14.91
CA LEU A 218 0.43 -10.98 -15.39
C LEU A 218 0.29 -9.72 -14.49
N ALA A 219 -0.95 -9.34 -14.15
CA ALA A 219 -1.20 -8.21 -13.27
C ALA A 219 -0.63 -8.44 -11.85
N PHE A 220 -0.72 -9.65 -11.30
CA PHE A 220 -0.16 -10.00 -10.00
C PHE A 220 1.38 -10.00 -10.01
N CYS A 221 2.04 -10.44 -11.08
CA CYS A 221 3.49 -10.32 -11.22
C CYS A 221 3.93 -8.84 -11.24
N ILE A 222 3.19 -7.99 -11.94
CA ILE A 222 3.42 -6.54 -11.93
C ILE A 222 3.22 -5.99 -10.52
N THR A 223 2.13 -6.35 -9.85
CA THR A 223 1.85 -5.91 -8.47
C THR A 223 2.97 -6.29 -7.52
N PHE A 224 3.47 -7.53 -7.59
CA PHE A 224 4.59 -7.99 -6.77
C PHE A 224 5.81 -7.09 -6.95
N SER A 225 6.18 -6.77 -8.19
CA SER A 225 7.37 -5.99 -8.50
C SER A 225 7.32 -4.55 -7.97
N LEU A 226 6.12 -3.97 -7.78
CA LEU A 226 5.98 -2.58 -7.33
C LEU A 226 6.52 -2.36 -5.91
N LEU A 227 5.95 -3.02 -4.89
CA LEU A 227 6.43 -2.86 -3.52
C LEU A 227 7.74 -3.61 -3.26
N PHE A 228 8.01 -4.71 -3.96
CA PHE A 228 9.30 -5.36 -3.94
C PHE A 228 10.43 -4.36 -4.26
N SER A 229 10.29 -3.62 -5.36
CA SER A 229 11.28 -2.62 -5.77
C SER A 229 11.26 -1.38 -4.88
N LEU A 230 10.08 -0.92 -4.42
CA LEU A 230 9.97 0.27 -3.57
C LEU A 230 10.67 0.05 -2.22
N VAL A 231 10.34 -1.03 -1.52
CA VAL A 231 10.90 -1.30 -0.20
C VAL A 231 12.37 -1.72 -0.32
N GLY A 232 12.71 -2.51 -1.35
CA GLY A 232 14.09 -2.86 -1.67
C GLY A 232 14.97 -1.64 -1.93
N MET A 233 14.50 -0.70 -2.75
CA MET A 233 15.20 0.55 -3.03
C MET A 233 15.46 1.37 -1.75
N TYR A 234 14.44 1.58 -0.92
CA TYR A 234 14.61 2.35 0.32
C TYR A 234 15.54 1.66 1.33
N THR A 235 15.61 0.32 1.32
CA THR A 235 16.56 -0.44 2.14
C THR A 235 18.00 -0.17 1.73
N ILE A 236 18.30 -0.22 0.43
CA ILE A 236 19.65 0.03 -0.10
C ILE A 236 20.00 1.51 -0.02
N LEU A 237 19.05 2.40 -0.32
CA LEU A 237 19.27 3.85 -0.36
C LEU A 237 19.83 4.38 0.97
N GLY A 238 19.35 3.88 2.10
CA GLY A 238 19.86 4.28 3.40
C GLY A 238 21.36 3.99 3.55
N SER A 239 21.76 2.75 3.33
CA SER A 239 23.18 2.34 3.40
C SER A 239 24.04 3.04 2.35
N TYR A 240 23.51 3.23 1.14
CA TYR A 240 24.21 3.93 0.07
C TYR A 240 24.50 5.38 0.43
N LEU A 241 23.51 6.12 0.91
CA LEU A 241 23.65 7.53 1.28
C LEU A 241 24.58 7.71 2.50
N SER A 242 24.50 6.83 3.48
CA SER A 242 25.39 6.85 4.64
C SER A 242 26.84 6.57 4.24
N ASN A 243 27.08 5.49 3.48
CA ASN A 243 28.44 5.04 3.18
C ASN A 243 29.15 5.87 2.11
N GLN A 244 28.45 6.38 1.10
CA GLN A 244 29.04 7.12 -0.02
C GLN A 244 29.06 8.63 0.18
N PHE A 245 28.08 9.17 0.92
CA PHE A 245 27.92 10.62 1.09
C PHE A 245 28.04 11.06 2.56
N GLY A 246 28.21 10.11 3.49
CA GLY A 246 28.37 10.42 4.92
C GLY A 246 27.12 11.03 5.56
N LEU A 247 25.92 10.83 4.97
CA LEU A 247 24.69 11.41 5.50
C LEU A 247 24.27 10.76 6.81
N THR A 248 23.79 11.60 7.72
CA THR A 248 23.19 11.19 8.98
C THR A 248 21.80 10.55 8.77
N GLU A 249 21.29 9.82 9.75
CA GLU A 249 19.94 9.24 9.67
C GLU A 249 18.84 10.30 9.42
N LYS A 250 18.97 11.50 10.02
CA LYS A 250 18.03 12.61 9.79
C LYS A 250 18.03 13.10 8.36
N GLU A 251 19.21 13.23 7.75
CA GLU A 251 19.35 13.65 6.36
C GLU A 251 18.83 12.58 5.40
N ILE A 252 19.06 11.29 5.71
CA ILE A 252 18.50 10.16 4.95
C ILE A 252 16.98 10.16 5.00
N LEU A 253 16.38 10.40 6.18
CA LEU A 253 14.93 10.55 6.31
C LEU A 253 14.40 11.71 5.48
N PHE A 254 15.13 12.84 5.42
CA PHE A 254 14.76 13.98 4.56
C PHE A 254 14.80 13.59 3.08
N VAL A 255 15.84 12.90 2.62
CA VAL A 255 15.92 12.41 1.22
C VAL A 255 14.76 11.45 0.91
N ARG A 256 14.40 10.57 1.85
CA ARG A 256 13.22 9.71 1.69
C ARG A 256 11.92 10.52 1.62
N ALA A 257 11.79 11.56 2.44
CA ALA A 257 10.61 12.43 2.47
C ALA A 257 10.38 13.16 1.15
N VAL A 258 11.44 13.50 0.42
CA VAL A 258 11.33 14.12 -0.91
C VAL A 258 10.57 13.22 -1.90
N GLY A 259 10.57 11.91 -1.73
CA GLY A 259 9.75 10.96 -2.49
C GLY A 259 8.24 11.26 -2.43
N ILE A 260 7.76 11.94 -1.37
CA ILE A 260 6.35 12.38 -1.24
C ILE A 260 5.96 13.27 -2.44
N ILE A 261 6.87 14.07 -2.97
CA ILE A 261 6.61 14.89 -4.17
C ILE A 261 6.16 14.00 -5.34
N GLY A 262 6.88 12.89 -5.59
CA GLY A 262 6.50 11.93 -6.63
C GLY A 262 5.12 11.31 -6.38
N MET A 263 4.79 11.00 -5.10
CA MET A 263 3.49 10.46 -4.71
C MET A 263 2.37 11.49 -4.93
N LEU A 264 2.58 12.76 -4.60
CA LEU A 264 1.61 13.83 -4.83
C LEU A 264 1.37 14.07 -6.32
N LEU A 265 2.42 14.07 -7.14
CA LEU A 265 2.29 14.19 -8.59
C LEU A 265 1.50 13.03 -9.19
N SER A 266 1.59 11.83 -8.64
CA SER A 266 0.84 10.67 -9.11
C SER A 266 -0.69 10.80 -8.94
N LEU A 267 -1.18 11.71 -8.10
CA LEU A 267 -2.63 11.96 -7.95
C LEU A 267 -3.29 12.38 -9.26
N PHE A 268 -2.53 12.96 -10.20
CA PHE A 268 -3.01 13.30 -11.54
C PHE A 268 -3.09 12.09 -12.47
N ALA A 269 -2.47 10.94 -12.13
CA ALA A 269 -2.43 9.75 -12.97
C ALA A 269 -3.84 9.21 -13.30
N GLY A 270 -4.78 9.30 -12.35
CA GLY A 270 -6.17 8.90 -12.57
C GLY A 270 -6.87 9.71 -13.66
N ARG A 271 -6.65 11.03 -13.70
CA ARG A 271 -7.19 11.91 -14.76
C ARG A 271 -6.51 11.63 -16.11
N LEU A 272 -5.21 11.39 -16.08
CA LEU A 272 -4.44 11.10 -17.29
C LEU A 272 -4.82 9.72 -17.86
N ALA A 273 -5.13 8.74 -17.03
CA ALA A 273 -5.60 7.43 -17.44
C ALA A 273 -6.98 7.47 -18.12
N GLN A 274 -7.84 8.41 -17.74
CA GLN A 274 -9.12 8.63 -18.45
C GLN A 274 -8.92 9.15 -19.88
N ARG A 275 -7.85 9.89 -20.16
CA ARG A 275 -7.55 10.45 -21.50
C ARG A 275 -6.71 9.50 -22.35
N LEU A 276 -5.68 8.91 -21.80
CA LEU A 276 -4.69 8.09 -22.54
C LEU A 276 -4.97 6.59 -22.46
N GLY A 277 -5.89 6.18 -21.60
CA GLY A 277 -6.20 4.77 -21.34
C GLY A 277 -5.37 4.17 -20.20
N THR A 278 -5.99 3.26 -19.47
CA THR A 278 -5.46 2.64 -18.23
C THR A 278 -4.15 1.89 -18.48
N THR A 279 -4.10 1.09 -19.56
CA THR A 279 -2.90 0.29 -19.88
C THR A 279 -1.69 1.14 -20.30
N MET A 280 -1.92 2.27 -20.98
CA MET A 280 -0.84 3.17 -21.37
C MET A 280 -0.21 3.84 -20.14
N ILE A 281 -1.03 4.31 -19.20
CA ILE A 281 -0.52 4.94 -17.96
C ILE A 281 0.20 3.92 -17.08
N LEU A 282 -0.25 2.65 -17.06
CA LEU A 282 0.49 1.57 -16.37
C LEU A 282 1.90 1.42 -16.94
N LYS A 283 2.03 1.36 -18.26
CA LYS A 283 3.34 1.24 -18.94
C LYS A 283 4.24 2.43 -18.66
N ILE A 284 3.70 3.66 -18.73
CA ILE A 284 4.44 4.88 -18.42
C ILE A 284 4.91 4.86 -16.97
N GLY A 285 4.04 4.52 -16.00
CA GLY A 285 4.40 4.46 -14.59
C GLY A 285 5.52 3.45 -14.32
N LEU A 286 5.41 2.24 -14.88
CA LEU A 286 6.45 1.22 -14.74
C LEU A 286 7.77 1.63 -15.41
N ALA A 287 7.72 2.23 -16.59
CA ALA A 287 8.91 2.72 -17.29
C ALA A 287 9.62 3.84 -16.52
N LEU A 288 8.86 4.81 -15.97
CA LEU A 288 9.39 5.85 -15.09
C LEU A 288 10.06 5.26 -13.85
N ALA A 289 9.42 4.25 -13.22
CA ALA A 289 10.00 3.60 -12.06
C ALA A 289 11.31 2.87 -12.41
N ALA A 290 11.36 2.14 -13.51
CA ALA A 290 12.59 1.48 -13.97
C ALA A 290 13.69 2.49 -14.28
N ALA A 291 13.37 3.55 -15.04
CA ALA A 291 14.31 4.63 -15.37
C ALA A 291 14.84 5.33 -14.12
N GLY A 292 13.99 5.55 -13.12
CA GLY A 292 14.38 6.10 -11.81
C GLY A 292 15.43 5.24 -11.12
N LEU A 293 15.24 3.91 -11.06
CA LEU A 293 16.22 3.01 -10.44
C LEU A 293 17.56 2.96 -11.18
N PHE A 294 17.54 2.86 -12.49
CA PHE A 294 18.78 2.92 -13.28
C PHE A 294 19.47 4.27 -13.11
N GLY A 295 18.67 5.36 -13.07
CA GLY A 295 19.19 6.70 -12.82
C GLY A 295 19.86 6.85 -11.46
N ILE A 296 19.26 6.30 -10.37
CA ILE A 296 19.88 6.29 -9.04
C ILE A 296 21.21 5.55 -9.09
N GLY A 297 21.24 4.35 -9.68
CA GLY A 297 22.44 3.51 -9.77
C GLY A 297 23.57 4.14 -10.60
N ALA A 298 23.24 4.95 -11.62
CA ALA A 298 24.21 5.61 -12.49
C ALA A 298 24.62 7.02 -12.00
N SER A 299 23.97 7.57 -10.97
CA SER A 299 24.16 8.98 -10.57
C SER A 299 25.40 9.16 -9.69
N PRO A 300 26.34 10.09 -10.06
CA PRO A 300 27.52 10.36 -9.29
C PRO A 300 27.31 11.41 -8.18
N SER A 301 26.13 12.06 -8.10
CA SER A 301 25.88 13.17 -7.18
C SER A 301 24.54 13.05 -6.44
N LEU A 302 24.51 13.54 -5.20
CA LEU A 302 23.33 13.52 -4.36
C LEU A 302 22.08 14.20 -4.99
N PRO A 303 22.17 15.38 -5.65
CA PRO A 303 21.02 15.98 -6.29
C PRO A 303 20.39 15.11 -7.39
N LEU A 304 21.22 14.41 -8.19
CA LEU A 304 20.72 13.48 -9.21
C LEU A 304 20.05 12.25 -8.60
N ILE A 305 20.61 11.73 -7.51
CA ILE A 305 20.00 10.60 -6.76
C ILE A 305 18.63 11.01 -6.25
N ILE A 306 18.49 12.19 -5.66
CA ILE A 306 17.21 12.73 -5.19
C ILE A 306 16.23 12.88 -6.36
N PHE A 307 16.67 13.45 -7.48
CA PHE A 307 15.84 13.63 -8.67
C PHE A 307 15.31 12.30 -9.22
N PHE A 308 16.18 11.31 -9.39
CA PHE A 308 15.78 9.99 -9.87
C PHE A 308 14.95 9.21 -8.84
N SER A 309 15.16 9.43 -7.53
CA SER A 309 14.29 8.92 -6.48
C SER A 309 12.84 9.44 -6.63
N ILE A 310 12.65 10.73 -6.94
CA ILE A 310 11.33 11.30 -7.19
C ILE A 310 10.69 10.64 -8.41
N ILE A 311 11.44 10.47 -9.51
CA ILE A 311 10.95 9.81 -10.73
C ILE A 311 10.55 8.36 -10.44
N PHE A 312 11.37 7.63 -9.71
CA PHE A 312 11.07 6.26 -9.29
C PHE A 312 9.77 6.19 -8.51
N VAL A 313 9.64 7.00 -7.46
CA VAL A 313 8.46 7.01 -6.60
C VAL A 313 7.21 7.47 -7.36
N LEU A 314 7.33 8.47 -8.25
CA LEU A 314 6.26 8.89 -9.16
C LEU A 314 5.78 7.72 -10.03
N GLY A 315 6.72 6.95 -10.58
CA GLY A 315 6.40 5.77 -11.39
C GLY A 315 5.63 4.71 -10.62
N ILE A 316 6.12 4.33 -9.44
CA ILE A 316 5.45 3.35 -8.54
C ILE A 316 4.07 3.85 -8.13
N ALA A 317 3.98 5.10 -7.67
CA ALA A 317 2.72 5.69 -7.19
C ALA A 317 1.69 5.86 -8.32
N THR A 318 2.14 6.02 -9.57
CA THR A 318 1.28 6.02 -10.76
C THR A 318 0.82 4.61 -11.11
N ALA A 319 1.72 3.62 -11.13
CA ALA A 319 1.41 2.26 -11.56
C ALA A 319 0.50 1.52 -10.56
N ASN A 320 0.67 1.73 -9.24
CA ASN A 320 -0.05 0.98 -8.22
C ASN A 320 -1.59 1.11 -8.29
N PRO A 321 -2.21 2.30 -8.30
CA PRO A 321 -3.67 2.40 -8.41
C PRO A 321 -4.18 1.88 -9.77
N ILE A 322 -3.39 2.00 -10.80
CA ILE A 322 -3.75 1.53 -12.14
C ILE A 322 -3.80 0.00 -12.19
N VAL A 323 -2.80 -0.71 -11.63
CA VAL A 323 -2.82 -2.18 -11.60
C VAL A 323 -3.96 -2.71 -10.74
N ILE A 324 -4.30 -2.06 -9.63
CA ILE A 324 -5.47 -2.39 -8.81
C ILE A 324 -6.76 -2.27 -9.64
N SER A 325 -6.88 -1.20 -10.43
CA SER A 325 -8.02 -1.00 -11.33
C SER A 325 -8.08 -2.08 -12.41
N VAL A 326 -6.95 -2.44 -13.00
CA VAL A 326 -6.83 -3.53 -13.98
C VAL A 326 -7.28 -4.87 -13.38
N VAL A 327 -6.75 -5.24 -12.22
CA VAL A 327 -7.14 -6.46 -11.48
C VAL A 327 -8.64 -6.48 -11.19
N SER A 328 -9.18 -5.36 -10.70
CA SER A 328 -10.61 -5.20 -10.41
C SER A 328 -11.49 -5.40 -11.65
N GLN A 329 -11.06 -4.90 -12.81
CA GLN A 329 -11.80 -5.03 -14.07
C GLN A 329 -11.72 -6.46 -14.64
N LEU A 330 -10.52 -7.07 -14.64
CA LEU A 330 -10.31 -8.43 -15.12
C LEU A 330 -11.06 -9.48 -14.30
N ALA A 331 -11.20 -9.25 -13.00
CA ALA A 331 -11.88 -10.17 -12.09
C ALA A 331 -13.43 -10.13 -12.19
N GLY A 332 -14.03 -9.13 -12.81
CA GLY A 332 -15.47 -9.04 -13.01
C GLY A 332 -16.26 -9.15 -11.70
N HIS A 333 -17.04 -10.21 -11.54
CA HIS A 333 -17.85 -10.45 -10.34
C HIS A 333 -17.03 -10.81 -9.08
N ALA A 334 -15.76 -11.24 -9.22
CA ALA A 334 -14.90 -11.63 -8.12
C ALA A 334 -13.95 -10.48 -7.67
N ARG A 335 -14.34 -9.20 -7.89
CA ARG A 335 -13.52 -8.01 -7.62
C ARG A 335 -12.95 -7.97 -6.19
N GLY A 336 -13.78 -8.23 -5.19
CA GLY A 336 -13.35 -8.20 -3.79
C GLY A 336 -12.23 -9.19 -3.51
N SER A 337 -12.42 -10.45 -3.91
CA SER A 337 -11.41 -11.50 -3.75
C SER A 337 -10.13 -11.20 -4.54
N ALA A 338 -10.26 -10.67 -5.76
CA ALA A 338 -9.10 -10.36 -6.59
C ALA A 338 -8.29 -9.18 -6.02
N VAL A 339 -8.93 -8.12 -5.53
CA VAL A 339 -8.26 -6.98 -4.90
C VAL A 339 -7.59 -7.41 -3.58
N SER A 340 -8.22 -8.28 -2.80
CA SER A 340 -7.61 -8.84 -1.59
C SER A 340 -6.39 -9.70 -1.89
N PHE A 341 -6.47 -10.55 -2.91
CA PHE A 341 -5.34 -11.35 -3.36
C PHE A 341 -4.21 -10.49 -3.95
N ASN A 342 -4.57 -9.42 -4.68
CA ASN A 342 -3.62 -8.43 -5.17
C ASN A 342 -2.89 -7.72 -4.01
N ALA A 343 -3.61 -7.33 -2.96
CA ALA A 343 -3.00 -6.73 -1.78
C ALA A 343 -2.05 -7.71 -1.07
N PHE A 344 -2.44 -8.99 -0.93
CA PHE A 344 -1.54 -10.03 -0.41
C PHE A 344 -0.24 -10.10 -1.20
N ILE A 345 -0.30 -10.21 -2.53
CA ILE A 345 0.87 -10.30 -3.41
C ILE A 345 1.73 -9.03 -3.30
N LEU A 346 1.10 -7.85 -3.23
CA LEU A 346 1.77 -6.58 -3.05
C LEU A 346 2.64 -6.58 -1.78
N PHE A 347 2.09 -7.06 -0.65
CA PHE A 347 2.80 -7.10 0.64
C PHE A 347 3.79 -8.27 0.75
N VAL A 348 3.59 -9.38 0.03
CA VAL A 348 4.64 -10.40 -0.16
C VAL A 348 5.85 -9.78 -0.86
N GLY A 349 5.63 -8.97 -1.89
CA GLY A 349 6.69 -8.20 -2.54
C GLY A 349 7.41 -7.26 -1.54
N ALA A 350 6.65 -6.51 -0.74
CA ALA A 350 7.21 -5.62 0.29
C ALA A 350 8.08 -6.36 1.31
N SER A 351 7.71 -7.58 1.69
CA SER A 351 8.43 -8.39 2.68
C SER A 351 9.70 -9.03 2.12
N THR A 352 9.69 -9.39 0.83
CA THR A 352 10.80 -10.09 0.17
C THR A 352 11.82 -9.14 -0.49
N GLY A 353 11.38 -7.93 -0.88
CA GLY A 353 12.25 -6.92 -1.48
C GLY A 353 13.50 -6.58 -0.65
N PRO A 354 13.37 -6.28 0.66
CA PRO A 354 14.52 -6.03 1.52
C PRO A 354 15.51 -7.19 1.60
N ILE A 355 15.04 -8.44 1.53
CA ILE A 355 15.90 -9.62 1.60
C ILE A 355 16.86 -9.62 0.40
N LEU A 356 16.34 -9.52 -0.82
CA LEU A 356 17.19 -9.42 -2.00
C LEU A 356 18.08 -8.18 -1.94
N ALA A 357 17.54 -7.05 -1.51
CA ALA A 357 18.25 -5.79 -1.41
C ALA A 357 19.49 -5.91 -0.48
N LEU A 358 19.32 -6.52 0.70
CA LEU A 358 20.40 -6.73 1.65
C LEU A 358 21.44 -7.73 1.13
N THR A 359 21.02 -8.84 0.52
CA THR A 359 21.94 -9.81 -0.09
C THR A 359 22.78 -9.18 -1.20
N LEU A 360 22.17 -8.34 -2.04
CA LEU A 360 22.91 -7.60 -3.07
C LEU A 360 23.84 -6.53 -2.47
N ASN A 361 23.45 -5.93 -1.35
CA ASN A 361 24.26 -4.93 -0.66
C ASN A 361 25.57 -5.53 -0.05
N GLU A 362 25.56 -6.83 0.29
CA GLU A 362 26.78 -7.55 0.75
C GLU A 362 27.88 -7.57 -0.31
N THR A 363 27.54 -7.43 -1.59
CA THR A 363 28.54 -7.33 -2.67
C THR A 363 29.34 -6.02 -2.65
N GLY A 364 28.89 -5.01 -1.91
CA GLY A 364 29.47 -3.67 -1.89
C GLY A 364 29.22 -2.83 -3.15
N ILE A 365 28.50 -3.37 -4.14
CA ILE A 365 28.25 -2.71 -5.44
C ILE A 365 26.81 -2.19 -5.48
N TYR A 366 26.58 -0.96 -5.00
CA TYR A 366 25.25 -0.35 -4.96
C TYR A 366 24.60 -0.23 -6.35
N GLN A 367 25.40 0.05 -7.40
CA GLN A 367 24.92 0.13 -8.78
C GLN A 367 24.27 -1.18 -9.23
N LEU A 368 24.84 -2.34 -8.85
CA LEU A 368 24.28 -3.65 -9.16
C LEU A 368 22.92 -3.80 -8.50
N SER A 369 22.81 -3.42 -7.24
CA SER A 369 21.56 -3.55 -6.47
C SER A 369 20.42 -2.75 -7.11
N PHE A 370 20.64 -1.47 -7.45
CA PHE A 370 19.64 -0.64 -8.13
C PHE A 370 19.34 -1.15 -9.54
N SER A 371 20.34 -1.64 -10.28
CA SER A 371 20.17 -2.19 -11.63
C SER A 371 19.32 -3.47 -11.62
N VAL A 372 19.55 -4.37 -10.67
CA VAL A 372 18.75 -5.61 -10.54
C VAL A 372 17.28 -5.27 -10.25
N LEU A 373 17.01 -4.34 -9.32
CA LEU A 373 15.65 -3.87 -9.06
C LEU A 373 15.04 -3.18 -10.29
N GLY A 374 15.83 -2.42 -11.04
CA GLY A 374 15.43 -1.81 -12.31
C GLY A 374 15.06 -2.85 -13.38
N CYS A 375 15.85 -3.92 -13.50
CA CYS A 375 15.56 -5.03 -14.41
C CYS A 375 14.25 -5.74 -14.05
N ILE A 376 13.96 -5.93 -12.76
CA ILE A 376 12.68 -6.52 -12.32
C ILE A 376 11.50 -5.64 -12.78
N LEU A 377 11.61 -4.31 -12.67
CA LEU A 377 10.58 -3.41 -13.19
C LEU A 377 10.53 -3.39 -14.72
N MET A 378 11.65 -3.54 -15.43
CA MET A 378 11.64 -3.68 -16.89
C MET A 378 10.91 -4.96 -17.32
N VAL A 379 11.06 -6.06 -16.59
CA VAL A 379 10.24 -7.26 -16.80
C VAL A 379 8.76 -6.94 -16.60
N ALA A 380 8.40 -6.17 -15.56
CA ALA A 380 7.01 -5.75 -15.34
C ALA A 380 6.50 -4.84 -16.48
N VAL A 381 7.33 -3.95 -17.04
CA VAL A 381 7.01 -3.18 -18.26
C VAL A 381 6.69 -4.14 -19.40
N PHE A 382 7.56 -5.11 -19.65
CA PHE A 382 7.36 -6.10 -20.71
C PHE A 382 6.05 -6.89 -20.52
N LEU A 383 5.79 -7.39 -19.32
CA LEU A 383 4.54 -8.11 -19.00
C LEU A 383 3.30 -7.25 -19.24
N SER A 384 3.40 -5.94 -19.02
CA SER A 384 2.27 -5.01 -19.20
C SER A 384 1.80 -4.88 -20.66
N PHE A 385 2.64 -5.24 -21.65
CA PHE A 385 2.23 -5.26 -23.06
C PHE A 385 1.28 -6.42 -23.38
N PHE A 386 1.31 -7.48 -22.60
CA PHE A 386 0.45 -8.65 -22.81
C PHE A 386 -0.88 -8.54 -22.05
N ILE A 387 -1.09 -7.51 -21.24
CA ILE A 387 -2.38 -7.27 -20.59
C ILE A 387 -3.38 -6.77 -21.63
N LYS A 388 -4.39 -7.60 -21.90
CA LYS A 388 -5.51 -7.29 -22.78
C LYS A 388 -6.73 -6.94 -21.93
N MET A 389 -7.16 -5.67 -21.97
CA MET A 389 -8.43 -5.24 -21.39
C MET A 389 -9.53 -5.52 -22.40
N THR A 390 -10.43 -6.45 -22.08
CA THR A 390 -11.63 -6.67 -22.90
C THR A 390 -12.49 -5.41 -22.80
N SER A 391 -12.67 -4.72 -23.90
CA SER A 391 -13.54 -3.52 -23.98
C SER A 391 -14.99 -3.93 -23.72
N SER A 392 -15.43 -3.88 -22.47
CA SER A 392 -16.83 -4.05 -22.08
C SER A 392 -17.64 -2.75 -22.32
N ALA A 393 -17.43 -2.10 -23.42
CA ALA A 393 -18.13 -0.84 -23.76
C ALA A 393 -18.57 -0.84 -25.22
N GLN A 394 -19.32 -1.83 -25.67
CA GLN A 394 -20.26 -1.70 -26.79
C GLN A 394 -21.40 -2.71 -26.63
N VAL A 395 -22.18 -2.59 -25.57
CA VAL A 395 -23.58 -3.00 -25.68
C VAL A 395 -24.23 -1.90 -26.50
N LYS A 396 -24.24 -2.06 -27.82
CA LYS A 396 -25.16 -1.35 -28.70
C LYS A 396 -26.57 -1.70 -28.24
N VAL A 397 -27.23 -0.75 -27.59
CA VAL A 397 -28.67 -0.79 -27.45
C VAL A 397 -29.21 -0.82 -28.89
N LYS A 398 -29.66 -1.99 -29.33
CA LYS A 398 -30.48 -2.11 -30.54
C LYS A 398 -31.75 -1.30 -30.25
N PRO A 399 -32.13 -0.35 -31.10
CA PRO A 399 -33.43 0.27 -30.97
C PRO A 399 -34.49 -0.83 -31.21
N SER A 400 -35.36 -1.03 -30.24
CA SER A 400 -36.57 -1.81 -30.39
C SER A 400 -37.47 -1.09 -31.39
N ASN A 401 -37.70 -1.70 -32.56
CA ASN A 401 -38.79 -1.35 -33.44
C ASN A 401 -40.13 -1.66 -32.78
#